data_196b1cf82f548cab4dab686ecea31cba
#
_entry.id   196b1cf82f548cab4dab686ecea31cba
#
_cell.length_a   1.000
_cell.length_b   1.000
_cell.length_c   1.000
_cell.angle_alpha   90.00
_cell.angle_beta   90.00
_cell.angle_gamma   90.00
#
_symmetry.space_group_name_H-M   'P 1'
#
loop_
_entity.id
_entity.type
_entity.pdbx_description
1 polymer ?
#
loop_
_entity_poly.entity_id
_entity_poly.type
_entity_poly.pdbx_seq_one_letter_code
_entity_poly.pdbx_strand_id
1 'polypeptide(L)'
;MTKNIVVIGAGFAGVYATKQLAKRFKSNSDVQITLIDRHSYFTYLTRLHEVATERVDPSSIQYDLQRIFHKQKNVQLVTDNVTSVDKDKKIVNGEHGTYPFDSLLISMGGEPNDFGTPGVKENGFTLWSMEDALRLRAHIREIIGRGAVERDPDKRRAMLTIVVCGSGFTGAETIGELIDYKKVLARDYKLDPDEIHILLVEAAPTIINMLDRTNAAHAEKYIKDHDVEVRPSSMITSVNPDSVDIKDQDSIPTNTLIWTAGVKTNHVADSFGIDAGRGGRLITNQYLQAKGFEDKSIYVAGDVSNATEQGAERAVPQTAQEAENEAVVSSANIAADIEGNHNYTEFHDKNMGFTVSFGARYGIAQVFGGKRVRGWLATIMKHGTNLLYFMRIHSGYFMMQYILQEFFRVDNNRTVLPGITARQGNALWSVPLRMFLGIVLMVDAFSYNAIIPVGFGLTAIEGIIGCLLFFGLFTWIASLALIVIFFMGIASWPHAWIVFAAIALMNGSGRSIGLDYWFVPWLQKTWGRSRYGIPKSLYKNK
;
A
#
# COMPACT_ATOMS: atom_id res chain seq x y z
N MET A 1 22.42 24.74 -20.79
CA MET A 1 21.54 23.74 -21.44
C MET A 1 20.77 23.00 -20.35
N THR A 2 19.46 22.86 -20.52
CA THR A 2 18.64 22.15 -19.55
C THR A 2 19.05 20.67 -19.52
N LYS A 3 19.26 20.13 -18.34
CA LYS A 3 19.54 18.71 -18.10
C LYS A 3 18.24 17.96 -17.85
N ASN A 4 18.04 16.87 -18.58
CA ASN A 4 16.82 16.06 -18.50
C ASN A 4 17.08 14.76 -17.76
N ILE A 5 16.36 14.55 -16.65
CA ILE A 5 16.32 13.28 -15.94
C ILE A 5 15.00 12.60 -16.29
N VAL A 6 15.05 11.39 -16.82
CA VAL A 6 13.85 10.59 -17.11
C VAL A 6 13.77 9.44 -16.12
N VAL A 7 12.60 9.24 -15.55
CA VAL A 7 12.27 8.12 -14.66
C VAL A 7 11.15 7.32 -15.28
N ILE A 8 11.37 6.03 -15.53
CA ILE A 8 10.36 5.11 -16.07
C ILE A 8 9.77 4.30 -14.93
N GLY A 9 8.44 4.40 -14.75
CA GLY A 9 7.66 3.68 -13.76
C GLY A 9 7.44 4.48 -12.48
N ALA A 10 6.17 4.69 -12.13
CA ALA A 10 5.73 5.38 -10.91
C ALA A 10 5.33 4.40 -9.80
N GLY A 11 6.14 3.33 -9.61
CA GLY A 11 6.08 2.43 -8.46
C GLY A 11 6.80 3.00 -7.23
N PHE A 12 7.07 2.13 -6.22
CA PHE A 12 7.77 2.52 -4.98
C PHE A 12 9.11 3.20 -5.25
N ALA A 13 9.94 2.60 -6.11
CA ALA A 13 11.26 3.16 -6.45
C ALA A 13 11.13 4.48 -7.22
N GLY A 14 10.36 4.52 -8.30
CA GLY A 14 10.29 5.68 -9.18
C GLY A 14 9.69 6.91 -8.52
N VAL A 15 8.59 6.76 -7.75
CA VAL A 15 8.00 7.86 -6.99
C VAL A 15 8.97 8.41 -5.96
N TYR A 16 9.65 7.52 -5.23
CA TYR A 16 10.56 7.95 -4.18
C TYR A 16 11.83 8.61 -4.75
N ALA A 17 12.46 8.01 -5.78
CA ALA A 17 13.61 8.62 -6.47
C ALA A 17 13.25 9.99 -7.07
N THR A 18 12.11 10.10 -7.75
CA THR A 18 11.63 11.39 -8.29
C THR A 18 11.47 12.45 -7.20
N LYS A 19 10.95 12.06 -6.02
CA LYS A 19 10.84 12.97 -4.86
C LYS A 19 12.21 13.46 -4.37
N GLN A 20 13.20 12.56 -4.27
CA GLN A 20 14.55 12.90 -3.84
C GLN A 20 15.22 13.86 -4.85
N LEU A 21 15.18 13.52 -6.14
CA LEU A 21 15.71 14.36 -7.22
C LEU A 21 15.02 15.72 -7.28
N ALA A 22 13.69 15.75 -7.20
CA ALA A 22 12.90 16.99 -7.20
C ALA A 22 13.26 17.91 -6.03
N LYS A 23 13.55 17.34 -4.86
CA LYS A 23 14.01 18.09 -3.68
C LYS A 23 15.43 18.61 -3.88
N ARG A 24 16.34 17.78 -4.40
CA ARG A 24 17.75 18.11 -4.64
C ARG A 24 17.87 19.29 -5.59
N PHE A 25 17.14 19.24 -6.71
CA PHE A 25 17.20 20.25 -7.77
C PHE A 25 16.10 21.31 -7.72
N LYS A 26 15.47 21.49 -6.55
CA LYS A 26 14.33 22.43 -6.38
C LYS A 26 14.65 23.86 -6.81
N SER A 27 15.88 24.33 -6.58
CA SER A 27 16.35 25.69 -6.89
C SER A 27 17.14 25.77 -8.19
N ASN A 28 17.29 24.67 -8.92
CA ASN A 28 18.03 24.61 -10.18
C ASN A 28 17.04 24.55 -11.35
N SER A 29 16.85 25.67 -12.04
CA SER A 29 15.95 25.77 -13.20
C SER A 29 16.48 25.02 -14.43
N ASP A 30 17.75 24.65 -14.44
CA ASP A 30 18.39 23.95 -15.56
C ASP A 30 18.24 22.43 -15.48
N VAL A 31 17.54 21.91 -14.46
CA VAL A 31 17.25 20.49 -14.32
C VAL A 31 15.74 20.24 -14.38
N GLN A 32 15.33 19.45 -15.36
CA GLN A 32 13.96 18.98 -15.53
C GLN A 32 13.87 17.48 -15.26
N ILE A 33 12.87 17.04 -14.52
CA ILE A 33 12.63 15.63 -14.24
C ILE A 33 11.32 15.20 -14.90
N THR A 34 11.35 14.16 -15.72
CA THR A 34 10.16 13.59 -16.36
C THR A 34 9.90 12.21 -15.75
N LEU A 35 8.77 12.06 -15.07
CA LEU A 35 8.28 10.75 -14.57
C LEU A 35 7.24 10.22 -15.55
N ILE A 36 7.53 9.05 -16.13
CA ILE A 36 6.68 8.39 -17.13
C ILE A 36 6.07 7.14 -16.51
N ASP A 37 4.76 7.01 -16.57
CA ASP A 37 4.05 5.78 -16.20
C ASP A 37 2.82 5.61 -17.10
N ARG A 38 2.40 4.36 -17.30
CA ARG A 38 1.16 4.05 -18.04
C ARG A 38 -0.10 4.53 -17.30
N HIS A 39 0.00 4.78 -16.00
CA HIS A 39 -1.08 5.27 -15.16
C HIS A 39 -0.78 6.65 -14.59
N SER A 40 -1.82 7.46 -14.39
CA SER A 40 -1.73 8.77 -13.71
C SER A 40 -1.70 8.67 -12.18
N TYR A 41 -1.62 7.46 -11.64
CA TYR A 41 -1.65 7.19 -10.22
C TYR A 41 -0.62 6.14 -9.82
N PHE A 42 -0.14 6.23 -8.60
CA PHE A 42 0.66 5.20 -7.93
C PHE A 42 -0.29 4.20 -7.25
N THR A 43 -0.11 2.91 -7.51
CA THR A 43 -0.83 1.84 -6.81
C THR A 43 0.03 1.26 -5.70
N TYR A 44 -0.54 1.19 -4.48
CA TYR A 44 0.12 0.56 -3.34
C TYR A 44 -0.03 -0.97 -3.43
N LEU A 45 0.80 -1.60 -4.27
CA LEU A 45 0.68 -3.00 -4.70
C LEU A 45 0.63 -4.00 -3.53
N THR A 46 1.32 -3.70 -2.43
CA THR A 46 1.35 -4.58 -1.25
C THR A 46 0.01 -4.70 -0.52
N ARG A 47 -1.07 -4.07 -1.04
CA ARG A 47 -2.42 -4.10 -0.47
C ARG A 47 -3.50 -4.58 -1.44
N LEU A 48 -3.11 -5.13 -2.58
CA LEU A 48 -4.06 -5.64 -3.59
C LEU A 48 -4.94 -6.77 -3.06
N HIS A 49 -4.40 -7.65 -2.20
CA HIS A 49 -5.15 -8.72 -1.54
C HIS A 49 -6.28 -8.17 -0.64
N GLU A 50 -6.09 -7.01 -0.05
CA GLU A 50 -7.11 -6.33 0.77
C GLU A 50 -8.28 -5.81 -0.06
N VAL A 51 -8.00 -5.35 -1.30
CA VAL A 51 -9.03 -4.95 -2.27
C VAL A 51 -9.75 -6.15 -2.83
N ALA A 52 -9.01 -7.21 -3.21
CA ALA A 52 -9.58 -8.43 -3.77
C ALA A 52 -10.56 -9.13 -2.81
N THR A 53 -10.33 -9.00 -1.51
CA THR A 53 -11.19 -9.55 -0.46
C THR A 53 -12.14 -8.52 0.17
N GLU A 54 -12.35 -7.38 -0.45
CA GLU A 54 -13.27 -6.33 0.00
C GLU A 54 -12.99 -5.77 1.41
N ARG A 55 -11.76 -5.88 1.90
CA ARG A 55 -11.40 -5.26 3.18
C ARG A 55 -11.29 -3.74 3.04
N VAL A 56 -10.73 -3.29 1.93
CA VAL A 56 -10.56 -1.86 1.65
C VAL A 56 -11.12 -1.47 0.28
N ASP A 57 -11.50 -0.21 0.16
CA ASP A 57 -11.97 0.36 -1.10
C ASP A 57 -10.79 0.50 -2.09
N PRO A 58 -10.98 0.22 -3.40
CA PRO A 58 -9.94 0.41 -4.42
C PRO A 58 -9.28 1.78 -4.40
N SER A 59 -10.06 2.83 -4.17
CA SER A 59 -9.55 4.22 -4.10
C SER A 59 -8.59 4.45 -2.93
N SER A 60 -8.56 3.55 -1.96
CA SER A 60 -7.72 3.67 -0.76
C SER A 60 -6.26 3.31 -1.00
N ILE A 61 -5.96 2.61 -2.09
CA ILE A 61 -4.60 2.18 -2.44
C ILE A 61 -4.11 2.76 -3.78
N GLN A 62 -4.90 3.64 -4.41
CA GLN A 62 -4.51 4.41 -5.59
C GLN A 62 -4.28 5.87 -5.21
N TYR A 63 -3.10 6.38 -5.51
CA TYR A 63 -2.66 7.71 -5.11
C TYR A 63 -2.30 8.53 -6.35
N ASP A 64 -3.05 9.58 -6.62
CA ASP A 64 -2.88 10.49 -7.74
C ASP A 64 -1.47 11.10 -7.77
N LEU A 65 -0.74 10.93 -8.88
CA LEU A 65 0.62 11.42 -9.05
C LEU A 65 0.66 12.95 -9.06
N GLN A 66 -0.32 13.63 -9.64
CA GLN A 66 -0.38 15.09 -9.63
C GLN A 66 -0.45 15.61 -8.19
N ARG A 67 -1.18 14.89 -7.33
CA ARG A 67 -1.27 15.22 -5.92
C ARG A 67 0.03 14.93 -5.16
N ILE A 68 0.70 13.82 -5.47
CA ILE A 68 2.01 13.51 -4.91
C ILE A 68 3.01 14.62 -5.25
N PHE A 69 3.02 15.10 -6.48
CA PHE A 69 4.02 16.03 -6.99
C PHE A 69 3.57 17.50 -7.10
N HIS A 70 2.41 17.89 -6.54
CA HIS A 70 1.83 19.22 -6.69
C HIS A 70 2.73 20.39 -6.26
N LYS A 71 3.74 20.15 -5.40
CA LYS A 71 4.69 21.16 -4.94
C LYS A 71 6.02 21.17 -5.72
N GLN A 72 6.24 20.22 -6.60
CA GLN A 72 7.47 20.06 -7.37
C GLN A 72 7.29 20.64 -8.80
N LYS A 73 7.68 21.90 -8.99
CA LYS A 73 7.58 22.57 -10.30
C LYS A 73 8.56 22.05 -11.35
N ASN A 74 9.62 21.40 -10.91
CA ASN A 74 10.66 20.80 -11.76
C ASN A 74 10.36 19.34 -12.13
N VAL A 75 9.13 18.84 -11.84
CA VAL A 75 8.68 17.51 -12.23
C VAL A 75 7.57 17.62 -13.26
N GLN A 76 7.78 17.00 -14.40
CA GLN A 76 6.77 16.75 -15.42
C GLN A 76 6.26 15.32 -15.28
N LEU A 77 4.95 15.16 -15.18
CA LEU A 77 4.28 13.85 -15.15
C LEU A 77 3.77 13.54 -16.56
N VAL A 78 4.11 12.37 -17.06
CA VAL A 78 3.70 11.90 -18.37
C VAL A 78 2.99 10.56 -18.21
N THR A 79 1.77 10.48 -18.72
CA THR A 79 1.05 9.21 -18.83
C THR A 79 1.30 8.64 -20.22
N ASP A 80 2.20 7.66 -20.30
CA ASP A 80 2.57 6.99 -21.56
C ASP A 80 3.09 5.56 -21.26
N ASN A 81 2.95 4.67 -22.23
CA ASN A 81 3.48 3.33 -22.17
C ASN A 81 4.84 3.29 -22.87
N VAL A 82 5.91 3.09 -22.10
CA VAL A 82 7.28 3.00 -22.64
C VAL A 82 7.41 1.68 -23.40
N THR A 83 7.96 1.76 -24.62
CA THR A 83 8.13 0.63 -25.52
C THR A 83 9.58 0.23 -25.73
N SER A 84 10.52 1.19 -25.69
CA SER A 84 11.95 0.91 -25.85
C SER A 84 12.84 2.05 -25.33
N VAL A 85 14.12 1.77 -25.19
CA VAL A 85 15.16 2.76 -24.85
C VAL A 85 16.29 2.70 -25.89
N ASP A 86 16.50 3.80 -26.60
CA ASP A 86 17.69 3.99 -27.43
C ASP A 86 18.82 4.57 -26.56
N LYS A 87 19.72 3.72 -26.13
CA LYS A 87 20.80 4.06 -25.19
C LYS A 87 21.86 4.95 -25.82
N ASP A 88 22.09 4.82 -27.14
CA ASP A 88 23.12 5.57 -27.86
C ASP A 88 22.66 6.99 -28.13
N LYS A 89 21.39 7.17 -28.53
CA LYS A 89 20.82 8.50 -28.72
C LYS A 89 20.30 9.10 -27.42
N LYS A 90 20.30 8.34 -26.33
CA LYS A 90 19.71 8.72 -25.01
C LYS A 90 18.25 9.16 -25.13
N ILE A 91 17.40 8.31 -25.70
CA ILE A 91 15.98 8.57 -25.91
C ILE A 91 15.16 7.40 -25.35
N VAL A 92 14.18 7.72 -24.54
CA VAL A 92 13.10 6.80 -24.17
C VAL A 92 11.97 6.96 -25.18
N ASN A 93 11.49 5.85 -25.76
CA ASN A 93 10.37 5.83 -26.68
C ASN A 93 9.11 5.32 -25.95
N GLY A 94 8.02 6.06 -26.03
CA GLY A 94 6.69 5.67 -25.62
C GLY A 94 5.76 5.48 -26.82
N GLU A 95 4.52 5.07 -26.54
CA GLU A 95 3.48 4.95 -27.57
C GLU A 95 3.07 6.31 -28.15
N HIS A 96 3.14 7.37 -27.34
CA HIS A 96 2.65 8.69 -27.69
C HIS A 96 3.74 9.75 -27.80
N GLY A 97 4.99 9.45 -27.39
CA GLY A 97 6.05 10.43 -27.40
C GLY A 97 7.46 9.85 -27.28
N THR A 98 8.43 10.74 -27.43
CA THR A 98 9.85 10.43 -27.23
C THR A 98 10.44 11.37 -26.19
N TYR A 99 11.29 10.86 -25.32
CA TYR A 99 11.76 11.58 -24.14
C TYR A 99 13.30 11.49 -24.08
N PRO A 100 14.00 12.54 -24.53
CA PRO A 100 15.45 12.60 -24.44
C PRO A 100 15.89 12.75 -22.98
N PHE A 101 17.01 12.10 -22.63
CA PHE A 101 17.56 12.14 -21.28
C PHE A 101 19.07 12.41 -21.24
N ASP A 102 19.52 13.08 -20.21
CA ASP A 102 20.91 13.11 -19.78
C ASP A 102 21.19 11.95 -18.83
N SER A 103 20.24 11.69 -17.90
CA SER A 103 20.25 10.53 -17.00
C SER A 103 18.90 9.82 -17.00
N LEU A 104 18.94 8.49 -16.92
CA LEU A 104 17.74 7.64 -16.94
C LEU A 104 17.68 6.76 -15.67
N LEU A 105 16.51 6.68 -15.05
CA LEU A 105 16.19 5.66 -14.06
C LEU A 105 15.14 4.71 -14.61
N ILE A 106 15.47 3.43 -14.68
CA ILE A 106 14.54 2.34 -15.03
C ILE A 106 13.98 1.76 -13.72
N SER A 107 12.68 1.96 -13.47
CA SER A 107 12.00 1.52 -12.24
C SER A 107 10.59 0.98 -12.50
N MET A 108 10.42 0.30 -13.64
CA MET A 108 9.13 -0.21 -14.12
C MET A 108 8.62 -1.48 -13.42
N GLY A 109 9.37 -1.97 -12.42
CA GLY A 109 8.95 -3.10 -11.60
C GLY A 109 8.95 -4.44 -12.33
N GLY A 110 8.15 -5.37 -11.83
CA GLY A 110 8.02 -6.72 -12.37
C GLY A 110 6.63 -7.00 -12.92
N GLU A 111 6.38 -8.29 -13.17
CA GLU A 111 5.10 -8.86 -13.55
C GLU A 111 4.98 -10.31 -13.01
N PRO A 112 3.79 -10.90 -12.92
CA PRO A 112 3.63 -12.27 -12.48
C PRO A 112 4.41 -13.25 -13.35
N ASN A 113 5.03 -14.23 -12.71
CA ASN A 113 5.72 -15.33 -13.38
C ASN A 113 4.86 -16.59 -13.29
N ASP A 114 4.38 -17.07 -14.42
CA ASP A 114 3.61 -18.32 -14.54
C ASP A 114 4.50 -19.55 -14.67
N PHE A 115 5.83 -19.37 -14.80
CA PHE A 115 6.83 -20.43 -15.05
C PHE A 115 6.51 -21.30 -16.26
N GLY A 116 5.69 -20.81 -17.20
CA GLY A 116 5.21 -21.57 -18.35
C GLY A 116 4.18 -22.66 -17.99
N THR A 117 3.57 -22.60 -16.80
CA THR A 117 2.56 -23.56 -16.38
C THR A 117 1.28 -23.38 -17.22
N PRO A 118 0.85 -24.43 -17.96
CA PRO A 118 -0.32 -24.36 -18.82
C PRO A 118 -1.58 -23.96 -18.07
N GLY A 119 -2.38 -23.09 -18.67
CA GLY A 119 -3.68 -22.67 -18.16
C GLY A 119 -3.66 -21.62 -17.06
N VAL A 120 -2.49 -21.21 -16.54
CA VAL A 120 -2.41 -20.17 -15.50
C VAL A 120 -2.92 -18.82 -16.01
N LYS A 121 -2.59 -18.45 -17.25
CA LYS A 121 -3.01 -17.17 -17.85
C LYS A 121 -4.52 -17.14 -18.12
N GLU A 122 -5.07 -18.27 -18.54
CA GLU A 122 -6.46 -18.41 -18.97
C GLU A 122 -7.41 -18.59 -17.78
N ASN A 123 -7.01 -19.40 -16.79
CA ASN A 123 -7.87 -19.87 -15.71
C ASN A 123 -7.44 -19.38 -14.32
N GLY A 124 -6.25 -18.81 -14.19
CA GLY A 124 -5.73 -18.28 -12.92
C GLY A 124 -6.02 -16.81 -12.71
N PHE A 125 -5.90 -16.38 -11.45
CA PHE A 125 -5.99 -14.98 -11.03
C PHE A 125 -4.67 -14.56 -10.40
N THR A 126 -4.08 -13.49 -10.91
CA THR A 126 -2.91 -12.85 -10.32
C THR A 126 -3.31 -11.70 -9.40
N LEU A 127 -2.38 -11.20 -8.59
CA LEU A 127 -2.55 -10.02 -7.75
C LEU A 127 -1.39 -9.06 -8.01
N TRP A 128 -1.37 -8.46 -9.20
CA TRP A 128 -0.29 -7.58 -9.63
C TRP A 128 -0.76 -6.17 -10.05
N SER A 129 -2.02 -6.05 -10.40
CA SER A 129 -2.64 -4.77 -10.78
C SER A 129 -3.95 -4.55 -10.02
N MET A 130 -4.48 -3.33 -10.08
CA MET A 130 -5.82 -3.03 -9.57
C MET A 130 -6.89 -3.81 -10.33
N GLU A 131 -6.71 -3.95 -11.63
CA GLU A 131 -7.58 -4.71 -12.52
C GLU A 131 -7.62 -6.18 -12.10
N ASP A 132 -6.48 -6.77 -11.75
CA ASP A 132 -6.40 -8.14 -11.23
C ASP A 132 -7.19 -8.29 -9.92
N ALA A 133 -6.98 -7.37 -8.99
CA ALA A 133 -7.66 -7.40 -7.69
C ALA A 133 -9.18 -7.27 -7.85
N LEU A 134 -9.65 -6.40 -8.74
CA LEU A 134 -11.07 -6.20 -9.02
C LEU A 134 -11.68 -7.41 -9.77
N ARG A 135 -10.94 -7.98 -10.72
CA ARG A 135 -11.35 -9.21 -11.43
C ARG A 135 -11.50 -10.38 -10.46
N LEU A 136 -10.50 -10.59 -9.60
CA LEU A 136 -10.56 -11.63 -8.57
C LEU A 136 -11.72 -11.39 -7.58
N ARG A 137 -11.91 -10.16 -7.13
CA ARG A 137 -13.03 -9.78 -6.25
C ARG A 137 -14.39 -10.11 -6.85
N ALA A 138 -14.60 -9.73 -8.11
CA ALA A 138 -15.84 -10.00 -8.83
C ALA A 138 -16.06 -11.52 -9.01
N HIS A 139 -15.01 -12.24 -9.40
CA HIS A 139 -15.04 -13.68 -9.57
C HIS A 139 -15.39 -14.42 -8.28
N ILE A 140 -14.72 -14.10 -7.15
CA ILE A 140 -15.03 -14.76 -5.87
C ILE A 140 -16.50 -14.56 -5.49
N ARG A 141 -17.04 -13.36 -5.64
CA ARG A 141 -18.46 -13.10 -5.36
C ARG A 141 -19.38 -13.92 -6.27
N GLU A 142 -19.10 -13.94 -7.55
CA GLU A 142 -19.89 -14.68 -8.53
C GLU A 142 -19.85 -16.18 -8.26
N ILE A 143 -18.64 -16.76 -8.13
CA ILE A 143 -18.50 -18.23 -8.05
C ILE A 143 -19.05 -18.77 -6.72
N ILE A 144 -18.84 -18.08 -5.60
CA ILE A 144 -19.40 -18.47 -4.30
C ILE A 144 -20.95 -18.34 -4.34
N GLY A 145 -21.49 -17.28 -4.97
CA GLY A 145 -22.93 -17.13 -5.14
C GLY A 145 -23.56 -18.25 -5.98
N ARG A 146 -22.88 -18.69 -7.04
CA ARG A 146 -23.29 -19.86 -7.85
C ARG A 146 -23.19 -21.15 -7.06
N GLY A 147 -22.08 -21.36 -6.36
CA GLY A 147 -21.86 -22.52 -5.49
C GLY A 147 -22.91 -22.65 -4.39
N ALA A 148 -23.41 -21.53 -3.86
CA ALA A 148 -24.45 -21.54 -2.82
C ALA A 148 -25.76 -22.22 -3.27
N VAL A 149 -26.07 -22.19 -4.57
CA VAL A 149 -27.32 -22.76 -5.14
C VAL A 149 -27.07 -24.00 -6.01
N GLU A 150 -25.81 -24.38 -6.23
CA GLU A 150 -25.46 -25.58 -7.02
C GLU A 150 -25.93 -26.85 -6.29
N ARG A 151 -26.50 -27.77 -7.05
CA ARG A 151 -27.05 -29.04 -6.54
C ARG A 151 -26.12 -30.23 -6.73
N ASP A 152 -25.26 -30.16 -7.74
CA ASP A 152 -24.25 -31.19 -8.00
C ASP A 152 -23.13 -31.04 -6.95
N PRO A 153 -22.90 -32.06 -6.10
CA PRO A 153 -21.94 -31.94 -4.99
C PRO A 153 -20.51 -31.67 -5.45
N ASP A 154 -20.08 -32.24 -6.56
CA ASP A 154 -18.70 -32.09 -7.05
C ASP A 154 -18.49 -30.69 -7.63
N LYS A 155 -19.44 -30.20 -8.42
CA LYS A 155 -19.41 -28.82 -8.93
C LYS A 155 -19.51 -27.81 -7.81
N ARG A 156 -20.39 -28.05 -6.83
CA ARG A 156 -20.52 -27.21 -5.64
C ARG A 156 -19.20 -27.11 -4.90
N ARG A 157 -18.55 -28.25 -4.67
CA ARG A 157 -17.25 -28.29 -4.00
C ARG A 157 -16.19 -27.51 -4.77
N ALA A 158 -16.09 -27.68 -6.08
CA ALA A 158 -15.16 -26.91 -6.92
C ALA A 158 -15.40 -25.40 -6.84
N MET A 159 -16.67 -24.96 -6.90
CA MET A 159 -17.05 -23.55 -6.80
C MET A 159 -16.77 -22.93 -5.41
N LEU A 160 -16.88 -23.71 -4.35
CA LEU A 160 -16.64 -23.27 -2.97
C LEU A 160 -15.19 -23.49 -2.52
N THR A 161 -14.30 -23.94 -3.39
CA THR A 161 -12.88 -24.15 -3.10
C THR A 161 -12.05 -23.03 -3.72
N ILE A 162 -11.24 -22.36 -2.88
CA ILE A 162 -10.29 -21.32 -3.29
C ILE A 162 -8.87 -21.83 -3.04
N VAL A 163 -8.07 -21.91 -4.09
CA VAL A 163 -6.66 -22.34 -4.03
C VAL A 163 -5.75 -21.13 -4.18
N VAL A 164 -4.80 -20.98 -3.27
CA VAL A 164 -3.70 -19.99 -3.35
C VAL A 164 -2.40 -20.74 -3.66
N CYS A 165 -1.77 -20.42 -4.78
CA CYS A 165 -0.49 -20.99 -5.18
C CYS A 165 0.65 -20.06 -4.80
N GLY A 166 1.60 -20.60 -4.03
CA GLY A 166 2.77 -19.87 -3.54
C GLY A 166 2.58 -19.29 -2.14
N SER A 167 3.53 -19.58 -1.27
CA SER A 167 3.53 -19.16 0.14
C SER A 167 4.46 -17.98 0.42
N GLY A 168 4.79 -17.17 -0.59
CA GLY A 168 5.47 -15.89 -0.42
C GLY A 168 4.65 -14.91 0.43
N PHE A 169 5.15 -13.68 0.64
CA PHE A 169 4.41 -12.66 1.40
C PHE A 169 3.01 -12.44 0.84
N THR A 170 2.86 -12.27 -0.47
CA THR A 170 1.56 -12.05 -1.12
C THR A 170 0.59 -13.20 -0.87
N GLY A 171 1.06 -14.47 -1.03
CA GLY A 171 0.20 -15.63 -0.79
C GLY A 171 -0.21 -15.78 0.67
N ALA A 172 0.73 -15.60 1.60
CA ALA A 172 0.46 -15.66 3.04
C ALA A 172 -0.55 -14.58 3.48
N GLU A 173 -0.38 -13.35 2.99
CA GLU A 173 -1.31 -12.23 3.28
C GLU A 173 -2.68 -12.45 2.62
N THR A 174 -2.71 -13.01 1.40
CA THR A 174 -3.97 -13.38 0.72
C THR A 174 -4.73 -14.45 1.51
N ILE A 175 -4.05 -15.48 2.00
CA ILE A 175 -4.66 -16.49 2.88
C ILE A 175 -5.22 -15.83 4.14
N GLY A 176 -4.47 -14.93 4.78
CA GLY A 176 -4.94 -14.21 5.96
C GLY A 176 -6.22 -13.40 5.72
N GLU A 177 -6.30 -12.72 4.58
CA GLU A 177 -7.50 -11.99 4.19
C GLU A 177 -8.68 -12.92 3.84
N LEU A 178 -8.41 -14.06 3.19
CA LEU A 178 -9.45 -15.04 2.87
C LEU A 178 -10.04 -15.69 4.12
N ILE A 179 -9.26 -15.95 5.18
CA ILE A 179 -9.73 -16.43 6.48
C ILE A 179 -10.82 -15.50 7.04
N ASP A 180 -10.56 -14.19 7.02
CA ASP A 180 -11.54 -13.21 7.47
C ASP A 180 -12.72 -13.04 6.48
N TYR A 181 -12.45 -13.14 5.17
CA TYR A 181 -13.45 -12.95 4.13
C TYR A 181 -14.43 -14.12 4.00
N LYS A 182 -13.98 -15.35 4.28
CA LYS A 182 -14.80 -16.57 4.35
C LYS A 182 -16.08 -16.34 5.17
N LYS A 183 -15.95 -15.70 6.35
CA LYS A 183 -17.08 -15.39 7.24
C LYS A 183 -18.08 -14.38 6.65
N VAL A 184 -17.58 -13.44 5.86
CA VAL A 184 -18.41 -12.45 5.16
C VAL A 184 -19.19 -13.12 4.03
N LEU A 185 -18.50 -13.92 3.21
CA LEU A 185 -19.10 -14.66 2.11
C LEU A 185 -20.17 -15.64 2.60
N ALA A 186 -19.86 -16.42 3.64
CA ALA A 186 -20.80 -17.37 4.24
C ALA A 186 -22.08 -16.67 4.73
N ARG A 187 -21.93 -15.54 5.43
CA ARG A 187 -23.09 -14.74 5.88
C ARG A 187 -23.91 -14.21 4.71
N ASP A 188 -23.25 -13.63 3.70
CA ASP A 188 -23.92 -12.94 2.59
C ASP A 188 -24.67 -13.93 1.69
N TYR A 189 -24.14 -15.14 1.50
CA TYR A 189 -24.75 -16.20 0.68
C TYR A 189 -25.49 -17.27 1.48
N LYS A 190 -25.60 -17.12 2.81
CA LYS A 190 -26.29 -18.06 3.72
C LYS A 190 -25.71 -19.49 3.67
N LEU A 191 -24.39 -19.59 3.58
CA LEU A 191 -23.63 -20.82 3.66
C LEU A 191 -23.14 -21.07 5.08
N ASP A 192 -22.84 -22.34 5.39
CA ASP A 192 -21.98 -22.63 6.52
C ASP A 192 -20.54 -22.21 6.14
N PRO A 193 -19.80 -21.47 7.00
CA PRO A 193 -18.41 -21.15 6.74
C PRO A 193 -17.56 -22.38 6.37
N ASP A 194 -17.85 -23.54 6.92
CA ASP A 194 -17.08 -24.76 6.66
C ASP A 194 -17.30 -25.36 5.26
N GLU A 195 -18.34 -24.92 4.53
CA GLU A 195 -18.51 -25.27 3.12
C GLU A 195 -17.54 -24.54 2.19
N ILE A 196 -16.95 -23.42 2.62
CA ILE A 196 -15.97 -22.67 1.84
C ILE A 196 -14.56 -23.18 2.23
N HIS A 197 -13.92 -23.86 1.29
CA HIS A 197 -12.59 -24.45 1.47
C HIS A 197 -11.49 -23.51 0.97
N ILE A 198 -10.44 -23.34 1.77
CA ILE A 198 -9.26 -22.53 1.41
C ILE A 198 -8.03 -23.43 1.49
N LEU A 199 -7.24 -23.47 0.42
CA LEU A 199 -6.04 -24.25 0.31
C LEU A 199 -4.85 -23.37 -0.03
N LEU A 200 -3.72 -23.59 0.65
CA LEU A 200 -2.42 -23.04 0.30
C LEU A 200 -1.55 -24.15 -0.29
N VAL A 201 -1.19 -24.01 -1.56
CA VAL A 201 -0.35 -24.94 -2.30
C VAL A 201 1.04 -24.33 -2.49
N GLU A 202 2.09 -25.06 -2.09
CA GLU A 202 3.47 -24.60 -2.15
C GLU A 202 4.38 -25.69 -2.72
N ALA A 203 5.16 -25.35 -3.74
CA ALA A 203 6.10 -26.29 -4.36
C ALA A 203 7.29 -26.62 -3.45
N ALA A 204 7.70 -25.70 -2.59
CA ALA A 204 8.77 -25.94 -1.63
C ALA A 204 8.32 -26.84 -0.46
N PRO A 205 9.24 -27.52 0.21
CA PRO A 205 8.90 -28.40 1.34
C PRO A 205 8.42 -27.66 2.59
N THR A 206 8.54 -26.34 2.62
CA THR A 206 8.12 -25.49 3.73
C THR A 206 7.50 -24.20 3.22
N ILE A 207 6.55 -23.65 3.98
CA ILE A 207 5.90 -22.40 3.65
C ILE A 207 6.65 -21.20 4.22
N ILE A 208 6.43 -20.01 3.62
CA ILE A 208 6.93 -18.68 4.05
C ILE A 208 8.44 -18.73 4.35
N ASN A 209 9.21 -19.17 3.36
CA ASN A 209 10.65 -19.39 3.49
C ASN A 209 11.49 -18.12 3.78
N MET A 210 10.89 -16.94 3.68
CA MET A 210 11.54 -15.68 4.03
C MET A 210 11.59 -15.41 5.53
N LEU A 211 10.75 -16.07 6.32
CA LEU A 211 10.79 -16.01 7.78
C LEU A 211 11.73 -17.07 8.35
N ASP A 212 12.24 -16.81 9.54
CA ASP A 212 12.93 -17.88 10.30
C ASP A 212 11.97 -19.04 10.62
N ARG A 213 12.51 -20.22 10.85
CA ARG A 213 11.73 -21.46 11.04
C ARG A 213 10.72 -21.36 12.18
N THR A 214 11.03 -20.63 13.24
CA THR A 214 10.11 -20.45 14.38
C THR A 214 8.90 -19.60 13.98
N ASN A 215 9.11 -18.50 13.26
CA ASN A 215 8.03 -17.66 12.78
C ASN A 215 7.21 -18.34 11.68
N ALA A 216 7.87 -19.07 10.76
CA ALA A 216 7.18 -19.86 9.75
C ALA A 216 6.28 -20.94 10.37
N ALA A 217 6.75 -21.66 11.39
CA ALA A 217 5.94 -22.64 12.12
C ALA A 217 4.71 -22.00 12.83
N HIS A 218 4.87 -20.79 13.38
CA HIS A 218 3.72 -20.07 13.98
C HIS A 218 2.73 -19.60 12.93
N ALA A 219 3.20 -19.16 11.76
CA ALA A 219 2.33 -18.80 10.63
C ALA A 219 1.54 -20.02 10.14
N GLU A 220 2.22 -21.15 9.95
CA GLU A 220 1.59 -22.39 9.54
C GLU A 220 0.56 -22.87 10.55
N LYS A 221 0.89 -22.83 11.85
CA LYS A 221 -0.05 -23.16 12.90
C LYS A 221 -1.27 -22.25 12.85
N TYR A 222 -1.08 -20.92 12.74
CA TYR A 222 -2.19 -19.96 12.64
C TYR A 222 -3.11 -20.27 11.46
N ILE A 223 -2.55 -20.54 10.29
CA ILE A 223 -3.28 -20.87 9.07
C ILE A 223 -4.12 -22.14 9.27
N LYS A 224 -3.51 -23.20 9.83
CA LYS A 224 -4.19 -24.48 10.12
C LYS A 224 -5.27 -24.35 11.20
N ASP A 225 -5.02 -23.57 12.25
CA ASP A 225 -6.00 -23.29 13.31
C ASP A 225 -7.25 -22.52 12.81
N HIS A 226 -7.20 -22.01 11.56
CA HIS A 226 -8.32 -21.32 10.90
C HIS A 226 -8.87 -22.10 9.68
N ASP A 227 -8.77 -23.43 9.72
CA ASP A 227 -9.35 -24.34 8.73
C ASP A 227 -8.86 -24.09 7.30
N VAL A 228 -7.60 -23.71 7.14
CA VAL A 228 -6.93 -23.66 5.84
C VAL A 228 -6.07 -24.88 5.67
N GLU A 229 -6.28 -25.61 4.59
CA GLU A 229 -5.45 -26.75 4.21
C GLU A 229 -4.11 -26.25 3.65
N VAL A 230 -2.99 -26.76 4.17
CA VAL A 230 -1.65 -26.40 3.70
C VAL A 230 -1.00 -27.61 3.05
N ARG A 231 -0.67 -27.50 1.75
CA ARG A 231 -0.01 -28.52 0.94
C ARG A 231 1.39 -28.07 0.53
N PRO A 232 2.43 -28.32 1.33
CA PRO A 232 3.82 -28.14 0.92
C PRO A 232 4.25 -29.27 -0.01
N SER A 233 5.39 -29.12 -0.68
CA SER A 233 5.92 -30.07 -1.69
C SER A 233 4.91 -30.44 -2.76
N SER A 234 4.03 -29.50 -3.13
CA SER A 234 2.94 -29.67 -4.09
C SER A 234 3.12 -28.67 -5.22
N MET A 235 3.65 -29.13 -6.35
CA MET A 235 3.87 -28.29 -7.53
C MET A 235 2.69 -28.39 -8.47
N ILE A 236 2.03 -27.28 -8.78
CA ILE A 236 0.99 -27.20 -9.80
C ILE A 236 1.63 -27.39 -11.19
N THR A 237 1.09 -28.31 -11.97
CA THR A 237 1.58 -28.66 -13.31
C THR A 237 0.67 -28.15 -14.42
N SER A 238 -0.63 -27.99 -14.16
CA SER A 238 -1.59 -27.38 -15.09
C SER A 238 -2.79 -26.80 -14.35
N VAL A 239 -3.49 -25.90 -15.01
CA VAL A 239 -4.67 -25.20 -14.47
C VAL A 239 -5.81 -25.34 -15.47
N ASN A 240 -6.86 -26.05 -15.08
CA ASN A 240 -8.06 -26.24 -15.86
C ASN A 240 -9.18 -25.27 -15.39
N PRO A 241 -10.28 -25.13 -16.11
CA PRO A 241 -11.39 -24.26 -15.71
C PRO A 241 -12.04 -24.63 -14.37
N ASP A 242 -11.93 -25.89 -13.94
CA ASP A 242 -12.60 -26.44 -12.76
C ASP A 242 -11.67 -27.25 -11.83
N SER A 243 -10.38 -27.28 -12.12
CA SER A 243 -9.39 -28.01 -11.31
C SER A 243 -7.97 -27.50 -11.51
N VAL A 244 -7.09 -27.85 -10.57
CA VAL A 244 -5.64 -27.71 -10.71
C VAL A 244 -4.96 -29.07 -10.54
N ASP A 245 -4.03 -29.38 -11.44
CA ASP A 245 -3.28 -30.62 -11.39
C ASP A 245 -2.00 -30.45 -10.59
N ILE A 246 -1.75 -31.36 -9.68
CA ILE A 246 -0.57 -31.38 -8.81
C ILE A 246 0.35 -32.52 -9.25
N LYS A 247 1.64 -32.24 -9.33
CA LYS A 247 2.63 -33.23 -9.69
C LYS A 247 2.57 -34.44 -8.74
N ASP A 248 2.41 -35.65 -9.29
CA ASP A 248 2.40 -36.91 -8.57
C ASP A 248 1.35 -36.99 -7.44
N GLN A 249 0.26 -36.21 -7.53
CA GLN A 249 -0.87 -36.18 -6.59
C GLN A 249 -2.20 -36.03 -7.34
N ASP A 250 -3.31 -36.21 -6.61
CA ASP A 250 -4.65 -36.00 -7.16
C ASP A 250 -4.90 -34.52 -7.47
N SER A 251 -5.65 -34.28 -8.53
CA SER A 251 -6.09 -32.93 -8.89
C SER A 251 -7.01 -32.34 -7.82
N ILE A 252 -6.92 -31.03 -7.63
CA ILE A 252 -7.77 -30.30 -6.69
C ILE A 252 -8.93 -29.67 -7.47
N PRO A 253 -10.19 -30.07 -7.22
CA PRO A 253 -11.35 -29.39 -7.81
C PRO A 253 -11.44 -27.94 -7.29
N THR A 254 -11.39 -26.98 -8.20
CA THR A 254 -11.54 -25.56 -7.90
C THR A 254 -11.84 -24.75 -9.16
N ASN A 255 -12.69 -23.75 -9.04
CA ASN A 255 -12.87 -22.73 -10.09
C ASN A 255 -12.09 -21.44 -9.76
N THR A 256 -11.33 -21.40 -8.64
CA THR A 256 -10.63 -20.19 -8.20
C THR A 256 -9.20 -20.54 -7.80
N LEU A 257 -8.27 -20.31 -8.71
CA LEU A 257 -6.83 -20.35 -8.42
C LEU A 257 -6.28 -18.92 -8.35
N ILE A 258 -5.70 -18.56 -7.22
CA ILE A 258 -4.96 -17.31 -7.02
C ILE A 258 -3.47 -17.62 -7.13
N TRP A 259 -2.83 -17.13 -8.20
CA TRP A 259 -1.43 -17.38 -8.49
C TRP A 259 -0.53 -16.30 -7.91
N THR A 260 0.25 -16.65 -6.89
CA THR A 260 1.22 -15.75 -6.23
C THR A 260 2.63 -16.33 -6.20
N ALA A 261 2.92 -17.32 -7.05
CA ALA A 261 4.11 -18.16 -6.95
C ALA A 261 5.41 -17.54 -7.49
N GLY A 262 5.40 -16.34 -8.04
CA GLY A 262 6.64 -15.74 -8.51
C GLY A 262 6.48 -14.42 -9.23
N VAL A 263 7.60 -13.72 -9.31
CA VAL A 263 7.74 -12.43 -10.00
C VAL A 263 8.89 -12.55 -11.00
N LYS A 264 8.70 -12.01 -12.18
CA LYS A 264 9.76 -11.76 -13.16
C LYS A 264 9.78 -10.28 -13.53
N THR A 265 10.83 -9.82 -14.15
CA THR A 265 10.92 -8.46 -14.66
C THR A 265 9.85 -8.19 -15.71
N ASN A 266 9.39 -6.95 -15.78
CA ASN A 266 8.48 -6.49 -16.83
C ASN A 266 9.12 -6.76 -18.21
N HIS A 267 8.38 -7.44 -19.08
CA HIS A 267 8.87 -7.91 -20.39
C HIS A 267 9.38 -6.79 -21.31
N VAL A 268 8.93 -5.55 -21.13
CA VAL A 268 9.41 -4.41 -21.92
C VAL A 268 10.90 -4.17 -21.67
N ALA A 269 11.42 -4.50 -20.48
CA ALA A 269 12.84 -4.37 -20.16
C ALA A 269 13.75 -5.24 -21.05
N ASP A 270 13.23 -6.35 -21.60
CA ASP A 270 13.97 -7.21 -22.54
C ASP A 270 14.38 -6.45 -23.81
N SER A 271 13.57 -5.43 -24.20
CA SER A 271 13.85 -4.60 -25.39
C SER A 271 14.97 -3.57 -25.17
N PHE A 272 15.41 -3.34 -23.91
CA PHE A 272 16.40 -2.30 -23.61
C PHE A 272 17.84 -2.74 -23.92
N GLY A 273 18.07 -4.04 -24.18
CA GLY A 273 19.38 -4.58 -24.50
C GLY A 273 20.40 -4.37 -23.37
N ILE A 274 19.95 -4.44 -22.13
CA ILE A 274 20.77 -4.49 -20.92
C ILE A 274 20.81 -5.95 -20.47
N ASP A 275 21.99 -6.44 -20.08
CA ASP A 275 22.14 -7.82 -19.62
C ASP A 275 21.22 -8.10 -18.43
N ALA A 276 20.59 -9.28 -18.47
CA ALA A 276 19.64 -9.70 -17.44
C ALA A 276 20.14 -10.94 -16.70
N GLY A 277 19.87 -10.96 -15.39
CA GLY A 277 20.11 -12.08 -14.50
C GLY A 277 18.87 -12.94 -14.29
N ARG A 278 18.82 -13.63 -13.17
CA ARG A 278 17.69 -14.49 -12.80
C ARG A 278 16.37 -13.72 -12.77
N GLY A 279 15.33 -14.27 -13.39
CA GLY A 279 14.00 -13.65 -13.48
C GLY A 279 13.92 -12.44 -14.40
N GLY A 280 14.90 -12.27 -15.32
CA GLY A 280 14.95 -11.15 -16.24
C GLY A 280 15.41 -9.82 -15.60
N ARG A 281 15.88 -9.83 -14.35
CA ARG A 281 16.30 -8.62 -13.63
C ARG A 281 17.56 -8.03 -14.26
N LEU A 282 17.54 -6.75 -14.57
CA LEU A 282 18.65 -6.05 -15.23
C LEU A 282 19.87 -5.97 -14.30
N ILE A 283 21.02 -6.40 -14.81
CA ILE A 283 22.26 -6.44 -14.03
C ILE A 283 22.78 -5.02 -13.80
N THR A 284 23.14 -4.72 -12.56
CA THR A 284 23.72 -3.45 -12.14
C THR A 284 25.12 -3.63 -11.53
N ASN A 285 25.91 -2.56 -11.53
CA ASN A 285 27.10 -2.46 -10.68
C ASN A 285 26.71 -2.02 -9.24
N GLN A 286 27.71 -1.87 -8.37
CA GLN A 286 27.52 -1.44 -6.97
C GLN A 286 26.89 -0.03 -6.80
N TYR A 287 26.86 0.76 -7.84
CA TYR A 287 26.26 2.11 -7.86
C TYR A 287 24.84 2.12 -8.45
N LEU A 288 24.27 0.96 -8.74
CA LEU A 288 22.99 0.75 -9.43
C LEU A 288 22.97 1.27 -10.87
N GLN A 289 24.13 1.46 -11.49
CA GLN A 289 24.22 1.73 -12.93
C GLN A 289 24.00 0.44 -13.70
N ALA A 290 23.32 0.51 -14.83
CA ALA A 290 23.14 -0.61 -15.75
C ALA A 290 24.51 -1.08 -16.25
N LYS A 291 24.82 -2.36 -16.03
CA LYS A 291 26.13 -2.93 -16.38
C LYS A 291 26.38 -2.85 -17.88
N GLY A 292 27.56 -2.33 -18.24
CA GLY A 292 27.95 -2.09 -19.63
C GLY A 292 27.47 -0.76 -20.23
N PHE A 293 26.77 0.06 -19.42
CA PHE A 293 26.27 1.38 -19.83
C PHE A 293 26.54 2.46 -18.77
N GLU A 294 27.60 2.28 -17.99
CA GLU A 294 27.98 3.18 -16.88
C GLU A 294 28.28 4.60 -17.39
N ASP A 295 28.81 4.72 -18.62
CA ASP A 295 29.11 6.00 -19.32
C ASP A 295 27.84 6.70 -19.83
N LYS A 296 26.68 6.02 -19.87
CA LYS A 296 25.43 6.56 -20.41
C LYS A 296 24.54 7.17 -19.34
N SER A 297 24.92 7.08 -18.05
CA SER A 297 24.12 7.53 -16.90
C SER A 297 22.73 6.87 -16.85
N ILE A 298 22.69 5.53 -17.00
CA ILE A 298 21.49 4.71 -16.93
C ILE A 298 21.52 3.92 -15.61
N TYR A 299 20.50 4.10 -14.81
CA TYR A 299 20.33 3.48 -13.49
C TYR A 299 19.12 2.57 -13.46
N VAL A 300 19.14 1.57 -12.57
CA VAL A 300 18.05 0.61 -12.41
C VAL A 300 17.70 0.51 -10.94
N ALA A 301 16.40 0.51 -10.59
CA ALA A 301 15.94 0.37 -9.22
C ALA A 301 14.58 -0.35 -9.10
N GLY A 302 14.36 -1.03 -7.98
CA GLY A 302 13.15 -1.79 -7.67
C GLY A 302 13.16 -3.19 -8.31
N ASP A 303 11.99 -3.81 -8.45
CA ASP A 303 11.87 -5.23 -8.84
C ASP A 303 12.54 -5.59 -10.18
N VAL A 304 12.76 -4.60 -11.04
CA VAL A 304 13.48 -4.75 -12.32
C VAL A 304 15.00 -4.84 -12.15
N SER A 305 15.54 -4.43 -10.99
CA SER A 305 16.97 -4.35 -10.70
C SER A 305 17.51 -5.68 -10.14
N ASN A 306 18.68 -6.12 -10.63
CA ASN A 306 19.45 -7.22 -10.05
C ASN A 306 20.51 -6.70 -9.06
N ALA A 307 20.12 -5.76 -8.20
CA ALA A 307 21.01 -5.22 -7.18
C ALA A 307 21.52 -6.32 -6.25
N THR A 308 22.82 -6.34 -6.01
CA THR A 308 23.49 -7.37 -5.20
C THR A 308 24.40 -6.67 -4.20
N GLU A 309 24.32 -7.05 -2.93
CA GLU A 309 25.25 -6.58 -1.90
C GLU A 309 26.67 -7.05 -2.25
N GLN A 310 27.66 -6.23 -1.96
CA GLN A 310 29.05 -6.59 -2.24
C GLN A 310 29.45 -7.90 -1.53
N GLY A 311 29.87 -8.88 -2.30
CA GLY A 311 30.23 -10.21 -1.80
C GLY A 311 29.06 -11.18 -1.64
N ALA A 312 27.81 -10.78 -1.93
CA ALA A 312 26.68 -11.69 -1.95
C ALA A 312 26.54 -12.38 -3.32
N GLU A 313 26.13 -13.64 -3.30
CA GLU A 313 25.88 -14.42 -4.52
C GLU A 313 24.49 -14.17 -5.12
N ARG A 314 23.60 -13.59 -4.35
CA ARG A 314 22.19 -13.39 -4.74
C ARG A 314 21.81 -11.93 -4.67
N ALA A 315 20.99 -11.51 -5.62
CA ALA A 315 20.36 -10.21 -5.58
C ALA A 315 19.40 -10.07 -4.39
N VAL A 316 19.24 -8.85 -3.92
CA VAL A 316 18.27 -8.51 -2.86
C VAL A 316 16.85 -8.90 -3.25
N PRO A 317 15.96 -9.21 -2.27
CA PRO A 317 14.59 -9.60 -2.56
C PRO A 317 13.79 -8.45 -3.18
N GLN A 318 12.82 -8.80 -4.04
CA GLN A 318 11.90 -7.84 -4.68
C GLN A 318 10.83 -7.42 -3.65
N THR A 319 11.12 -6.36 -2.92
CA THR A 319 10.22 -5.80 -1.88
C THR A 319 10.13 -4.29 -2.00
N ALA A 320 9.04 -3.71 -1.48
CA ALA A 320 8.88 -2.26 -1.45
C ALA A 320 10.03 -1.56 -0.67
N GLN A 321 10.54 -2.19 0.40
CA GLN A 321 11.65 -1.67 1.19
C GLN A 321 12.93 -1.58 0.38
N GLU A 322 13.26 -2.63 -0.39
CA GLU A 322 14.46 -2.62 -1.24
C GLU A 322 14.30 -1.64 -2.40
N ALA A 323 13.10 -1.55 -2.99
CA ALA A 323 12.80 -0.55 -4.01
C ALA A 323 13.04 0.89 -3.50
N GLU A 324 12.69 1.19 -2.24
CA GLU A 324 12.97 2.47 -1.61
C GLU A 324 14.47 2.68 -1.36
N ASN A 325 15.18 1.65 -0.89
CA ASN A 325 16.61 1.71 -0.62
C ASN A 325 17.40 1.95 -1.91
N GLU A 326 17.08 1.20 -2.97
CA GLU A 326 17.67 1.40 -4.29
C GLU A 326 17.34 2.79 -4.88
N ALA A 327 16.13 3.32 -4.63
CA ALA A 327 15.74 4.66 -5.07
C ALA A 327 16.59 5.77 -4.41
N VAL A 328 16.99 5.60 -3.14
CA VAL A 328 17.89 6.55 -2.46
C VAL A 328 19.25 6.56 -3.13
N VAL A 329 19.83 5.38 -3.38
CA VAL A 329 21.17 5.26 -3.97
C VAL A 329 21.18 5.74 -5.42
N SER A 330 20.23 5.26 -6.24
CA SER A 330 20.16 5.66 -7.65
C SER A 330 19.91 7.15 -7.82
N SER A 331 19.02 7.75 -7.02
CA SER A 331 18.77 9.19 -7.07
C SER A 331 19.99 10.04 -6.66
N ALA A 332 20.76 9.57 -5.65
CA ALA A 332 22.01 10.24 -5.25
C ALA A 332 23.06 10.19 -6.37
N ASN A 333 23.18 9.05 -7.04
CA ASN A 333 24.16 8.84 -8.10
C ASN A 333 23.76 9.57 -9.40
N ILE A 334 22.48 9.60 -9.75
CA ILE A 334 21.96 10.46 -10.82
C ILE A 334 22.28 11.94 -10.52
N ALA A 335 22.10 12.36 -9.27
CA ALA A 335 22.44 13.74 -8.91
C ALA A 335 23.94 14.03 -9.06
N ALA A 336 24.82 13.09 -8.70
CA ALA A 336 26.26 13.22 -8.89
C ALA A 336 26.65 13.36 -10.36
N ASP A 337 26.01 12.62 -11.27
CA ASP A 337 26.20 12.76 -12.71
C ASP A 337 25.75 14.13 -13.22
N ILE A 338 24.56 14.57 -12.84
CA ILE A 338 24.02 15.87 -13.27
C ILE A 338 24.87 17.03 -12.75
N GLU A 339 25.39 16.93 -11.52
CA GLU A 339 26.29 17.91 -10.91
C GLU A 339 27.74 17.81 -11.46
N GLY A 340 28.09 16.72 -12.13
CA GLY A 340 29.44 16.50 -12.71
C GLY A 340 30.52 16.22 -11.67
N ASN A 341 30.15 15.84 -10.45
CA ASN A 341 31.12 15.56 -9.38
C ASN A 341 31.48 14.07 -9.27
N HIS A 342 30.67 13.18 -9.82
CA HIS A 342 30.83 11.71 -9.86
C HIS A 342 31.15 11.06 -8.50
N ASN A 343 30.70 11.68 -7.41
CA ASN A 343 30.82 11.11 -6.07
C ASN A 343 29.71 10.11 -5.83
N TYR A 344 29.92 8.87 -6.30
CA TYR A 344 28.91 7.83 -6.24
C TYR A 344 28.80 7.19 -4.85
N THR A 345 27.56 6.90 -4.48
CA THR A 345 27.20 6.14 -3.27
C THR A 345 27.03 4.68 -3.65
N GLU A 346 27.71 3.79 -2.93
CA GLU A 346 27.53 2.33 -3.09
C GLU A 346 26.19 1.87 -2.51
N PHE A 347 25.63 0.86 -3.17
CA PHE A 347 24.45 0.19 -2.66
C PHE A 347 24.82 -0.76 -1.52
N HIS A 348 24.08 -0.63 -0.42
CA HIS A 348 24.13 -1.55 0.71
C HIS A 348 22.72 -1.97 1.09
N ASP A 349 22.52 -3.27 1.29
CA ASP A 349 21.25 -3.81 1.80
C ASP A 349 21.00 -3.29 3.22
N LYS A 350 19.91 -2.54 3.38
CA LYS A 350 19.46 -1.99 4.67
C LYS A 350 18.21 -2.68 5.16
N ASN A 351 18.16 -4.00 5.04
CA ASN A 351 17.02 -4.78 5.43
C ASN A 351 16.65 -4.55 6.92
N MET A 352 15.52 -3.94 7.18
CA MET A 352 14.99 -3.69 8.53
C MET A 352 14.17 -4.87 9.06
N GLY A 353 14.02 -5.94 8.29
CA GLY A 353 13.22 -7.10 8.59
C GLY A 353 11.95 -7.19 7.76
N PHE A 354 11.11 -8.15 8.11
CA PHE A 354 9.88 -8.46 7.38
C PHE A 354 8.68 -8.44 8.30
N THR A 355 7.54 -8.05 7.74
CA THR A 355 6.25 -8.11 8.43
C THR A 355 5.21 -8.71 7.49
N VAL A 356 4.51 -9.73 7.94
CA VAL A 356 3.42 -10.43 7.23
C VAL A 356 2.15 -10.30 8.05
N SER A 357 1.05 -9.92 7.43
CA SER A 357 -0.26 -9.92 8.09
C SER A 357 -1.12 -11.10 7.66
N PHE A 358 -1.85 -11.64 8.61
CA PHE A 358 -2.88 -12.65 8.38
C PHE A 358 -4.23 -12.02 8.73
N GLY A 359 -4.80 -11.31 7.75
CA GLY A 359 -6.00 -10.49 7.96
C GLY A 359 -5.72 -9.22 8.78
N ALA A 360 -6.79 -8.66 9.35
CA ALA A 360 -6.72 -7.34 9.98
C ALA A 360 -6.07 -7.31 11.38
N ARG A 361 -5.97 -8.46 12.08
CA ARG A 361 -5.66 -8.47 13.52
C ARG A 361 -4.48 -9.31 13.94
N TYR A 362 -3.97 -10.16 13.08
CA TYR A 362 -2.84 -11.00 13.37
C TYR A 362 -1.72 -10.76 12.37
N GLY A 363 -0.51 -10.70 12.86
CA GLY A 363 0.67 -10.56 12.03
C GLY A 363 1.87 -11.25 12.66
N ILE A 364 2.90 -11.42 11.87
CA ILE A 364 4.21 -11.92 12.28
C ILE A 364 5.24 -10.95 11.72
N ALA A 365 6.11 -10.45 12.59
CA ALA A 365 7.20 -9.56 12.22
C ALA A 365 8.53 -10.12 12.73
N GLN A 366 9.55 -10.00 11.90
CA GLN A 366 10.94 -10.25 12.25
C GLN A 366 11.74 -9.00 11.91
N VAL A 367 12.10 -8.23 12.92
CA VAL A 367 12.64 -6.87 12.77
C VAL A 367 13.84 -6.64 13.69
N PHE A 368 14.58 -5.56 13.43
CA PHE A 368 15.66 -5.08 14.30
C PHE A 368 16.66 -6.17 14.72
N GLY A 369 17.31 -6.82 13.76
CA GLY A 369 18.32 -7.83 14.04
C GLY A 369 17.77 -9.17 14.54
N GLY A 370 16.55 -9.55 14.09
CA GLY A 370 15.95 -10.85 14.34
C GLY A 370 14.95 -10.90 15.50
N LYS A 371 14.56 -9.76 16.07
CA LYS A 371 13.48 -9.72 17.09
C LYS A 371 12.16 -10.16 16.48
N ARG A 372 11.48 -11.07 17.19
CA ARG A 372 10.21 -11.69 16.77
C ARG A 372 9.04 -10.99 17.47
N VAL A 373 8.11 -10.48 16.71
CA VAL A 373 6.86 -9.86 17.20
C VAL A 373 5.68 -10.53 16.52
N ARG A 374 4.61 -10.82 17.27
CA ARG A 374 3.44 -11.57 16.77
C ARG A 374 2.13 -10.94 17.24
N GLY A 375 1.05 -11.35 16.56
CA GLY A 375 -0.31 -10.93 16.89
C GLY A 375 -0.56 -9.48 16.50
N TRP A 376 -1.44 -8.83 17.23
CA TRP A 376 -1.89 -7.47 16.96
C TRP A 376 -0.74 -6.44 16.91
N LEU A 377 0.30 -6.59 17.74
CA LEU A 377 1.44 -5.67 17.73
C LEU A 377 2.22 -5.74 16.39
N ALA A 378 2.38 -6.92 15.81
CA ALA A 378 3.00 -7.05 14.47
C ALA A 378 2.14 -6.37 13.38
N THR A 379 0.83 -6.45 13.50
CA THR A 379 -0.09 -5.72 12.60
C THR A 379 0.08 -4.21 12.72
N ILE A 380 0.19 -3.67 13.93
CA ILE A 380 0.47 -2.24 14.15
C ILE A 380 1.83 -1.85 13.54
N MET A 381 2.84 -2.70 13.65
CA MET A 381 4.15 -2.45 13.02
C MET A 381 4.03 -2.40 11.49
N LYS A 382 3.24 -3.28 10.85
CA LYS A 382 2.94 -3.21 9.41
C LYS A 382 2.33 -1.85 9.03
N HIS A 383 1.33 -1.39 9.79
CA HIS A 383 0.74 -0.06 9.55
C HIS A 383 1.75 1.07 9.76
N GLY A 384 2.64 0.94 10.75
CA GLY A 384 3.75 1.89 10.97
C GLY A 384 4.69 1.98 9.76
N THR A 385 5.04 0.84 9.15
CA THR A 385 5.88 0.81 7.93
C THR A 385 5.19 1.51 6.76
N ASN A 386 3.88 1.27 6.56
CA ASN A 386 3.12 1.95 5.51
C ASN A 386 3.06 3.48 5.73
N LEU A 387 2.88 3.92 6.98
CA LEU A 387 2.89 5.34 7.32
C LEU A 387 4.26 5.98 7.09
N LEU A 388 5.35 5.27 7.39
CA LEU A 388 6.72 5.70 7.10
C LEU A 388 6.92 5.99 5.61
N TYR A 389 6.38 5.16 4.71
CA TYR A 389 6.45 5.42 3.28
C TYR A 389 5.79 6.76 2.90
N PHE A 390 4.57 7.01 3.41
CA PHE A 390 3.89 8.29 3.14
C PHE A 390 4.63 9.50 3.73
N MET A 391 5.32 9.34 4.85
CA MET A 391 6.21 10.37 5.39
C MET A 391 7.41 10.62 4.47
N ARG A 392 8.04 9.56 3.95
CA ARG A 392 9.21 9.65 3.05
C ARG A 392 8.87 10.36 1.74
N ILE A 393 7.70 10.11 1.16
CA ILE A 393 7.23 10.84 -0.03
C ILE A 393 6.62 12.21 0.31
N HIS A 394 6.71 12.64 1.58
CA HIS A 394 6.19 13.92 2.08
C HIS A 394 4.71 14.16 1.81
N SER A 395 3.86 13.16 1.95
CA SER A 395 2.43 13.24 1.73
C SER A 395 1.61 13.03 3.01
N GLY A 396 1.49 14.08 3.82
CA GLY A 396 0.62 14.07 5.00
C GLY A 396 -0.85 13.80 4.68
N TYR A 397 -1.30 14.15 3.47
CA TYR A 397 -2.65 13.87 3.01
C TYR A 397 -2.91 12.37 2.88
N PHE A 398 -2.04 11.64 2.17
CA PHE A 398 -2.22 10.19 2.00
C PHE A 398 -1.99 9.43 3.31
N MET A 399 -1.09 9.92 4.17
CA MET A 399 -0.92 9.39 5.51
C MET A 399 -2.23 9.50 6.32
N MET A 400 -2.88 10.66 6.30
CA MET A 400 -4.15 10.86 6.99
C MET A 400 -5.27 10.01 6.36
N GLN A 401 -5.34 9.92 5.04
CA GLN A 401 -6.31 9.04 4.37
C GLN A 401 -6.11 7.57 4.77
N TYR A 402 -4.86 7.10 4.80
CA TYR A 402 -4.52 5.75 5.23
C TYR A 402 -5.03 5.48 6.66
N ILE A 403 -4.72 6.38 7.62
CA ILE A 403 -5.18 6.25 9.01
C ILE A 403 -6.72 6.19 9.08
N LEU A 404 -7.39 7.12 8.40
CA LEU A 404 -8.86 7.17 8.41
C LEU A 404 -9.48 5.91 7.83
N GLN A 405 -8.90 5.35 6.78
CA GLN A 405 -9.43 4.14 6.15
C GLN A 405 -9.17 2.90 6.99
N GLU A 406 -7.95 2.69 7.48
CA GLU A 406 -7.60 1.48 8.22
C GLU A 406 -8.24 1.40 9.61
N PHE A 407 -8.36 2.53 10.29
CA PHE A 407 -8.79 2.55 11.69
C PHE A 407 -10.25 2.96 11.87
N PHE A 408 -10.86 3.64 10.89
CA PHE A 408 -12.18 4.26 11.08
C PHE A 408 -13.23 3.99 10.00
N ARG A 409 -12.88 3.41 8.85
CA ARG A 409 -13.80 3.27 7.71
C ARG A 409 -14.02 1.85 7.21
N VAL A 410 -13.54 0.84 7.89
CA VAL A 410 -13.69 -0.52 7.40
C VAL A 410 -15.06 -1.07 7.76
N ASP A 411 -15.83 -1.42 6.74
CA ASP A 411 -17.06 -2.18 6.89
C ASP A 411 -16.77 -3.64 7.26
N ASN A 412 -17.78 -4.39 7.66
CA ASN A 412 -17.71 -5.83 7.88
C ASN A 412 -16.85 -6.33 9.06
N ASN A 413 -16.58 -5.52 10.09
CA ASN A 413 -15.84 -5.96 11.29
C ASN A 413 -14.39 -6.41 11.07
N ARG A 414 -13.81 -6.12 9.90
CA ARG A 414 -12.43 -6.50 9.51
C ARG A 414 -11.43 -5.37 9.76
N THR A 415 -11.61 -4.62 10.83
CA THR A 415 -10.74 -3.52 11.24
C THR A 415 -9.62 -4.02 12.16
N VAL A 416 -8.53 -3.26 12.20
CA VAL A 416 -7.44 -3.43 13.18
C VAL A 416 -7.93 -3.29 14.62
N LEU A 417 -8.88 -2.37 14.84
CA LEU A 417 -9.58 -2.21 16.11
C LEU A 417 -10.89 -3.00 16.09
N PRO A 418 -11.34 -3.59 17.23
CA PRO A 418 -12.62 -4.25 17.30
C PRO A 418 -13.75 -3.35 16.79
N GLY A 419 -14.70 -3.90 16.04
CA GLY A 419 -15.76 -3.15 15.36
C GLY A 419 -16.67 -2.29 16.26
N ILE A 420 -16.61 -2.48 17.58
CA ILE A 420 -17.27 -1.62 18.57
C ILE A 420 -16.68 -0.20 18.54
N THR A 421 -15.38 -0.05 18.25
CA THR A 421 -14.70 1.25 18.19
C THR A 421 -14.70 1.88 16.79
N ALA A 422 -14.91 1.07 15.75
CA ALA A 422 -14.85 1.52 14.35
C ALA A 422 -16.23 1.83 13.75
N ARG A 423 -17.32 1.32 14.31
CA ARG A 423 -18.66 1.73 13.88
C ARG A 423 -18.83 3.21 14.15
N GLN A 424 -19.34 3.95 13.15
CA GLN A 424 -19.95 5.24 13.37
C GLN A 424 -21.09 5.05 14.39
N GLY A 425 -20.70 4.95 15.66
CA GLY A 425 -21.64 5.02 16.74
C GLY A 425 -22.42 6.29 16.56
N ASN A 426 -23.72 6.24 16.81
CA ASN A 426 -24.57 7.41 16.82
C ASN A 426 -23.84 8.51 17.62
N ALA A 427 -23.27 9.49 16.91
CA ALA A 427 -22.44 10.53 17.53
C ALA A 427 -23.27 11.49 18.41
N LEU A 428 -24.59 11.28 18.51
CA LEU A 428 -25.49 12.08 19.36
C LEU A 428 -25.07 12.09 20.83
N TRP A 429 -24.55 10.97 21.35
CA TRP A 429 -24.11 10.91 22.75
C TRP A 429 -22.94 11.86 23.05
N SER A 430 -22.11 12.18 22.05
CA SER A 430 -20.95 13.07 22.21
C SER A 430 -21.28 14.54 21.99
N VAL A 431 -22.49 14.88 21.51
CA VAL A 431 -22.94 16.27 21.34
C VAL A 431 -22.97 17.03 22.67
N PRO A 432 -23.54 16.51 23.76
CA PRO A 432 -23.49 17.20 25.07
C PRO A 432 -22.06 17.42 25.55
N LEU A 433 -21.17 16.41 25.40
CA LEU A 433 -19.76 16.52 25.78
C LEU A 433 -19.05 17.62 24.97
N ARG A 434 -19.31 17.69 23.67
CA ARG A 434 -18.75 18.71 22.77
C ARG A 434 -19.17 20.11 23.18
N MET A 435 -20.47 20.30 23.40
CA MET A 435 -21.03 21.60 23.80
C MET A 435 -20.49 22.01 25.16
N PHE A 436 -20.45 21.09 26.13
CA PHE A 436 -19.91 21.34 27.46
C PHE A 436 -18.43 21.73 27.40
N LEU A 437 -17.60 20.95 26.71
CA LEU A 437 -16.17 21.28 26.56
C LEU A 437 -15.97 22.61 25.85
N GLY A 438 -16.77 22.90 24.81
CA GLY A 438 -16.75 24.17 24.11
C GLY A 438 -17.07 25.36 25.04
N ILE A 439 -18.10 25.24 25.88
CA ILE A 439 -18.47 26.26 26.86
C ILE A 439 -17.35 26.43 27.90
N VAL A 440 -16.82 25.33 28.46
CA VAL A 440 -15.73 25.38 29.45
C VAL A 440 -14.53 26.15 28.90
N LEU A 441 -14.06 25.82 27.68
CA LEU A 441 -12.92 26.51 27.08
C LEU A 441 -13.22 27.98 26.75
N MET A 442 -14.43 28.32 26.32
CA MET A 442 -14.82 29.73 26.10
C MET A 442 -14.84 30.51 27.42
N VAL A 443 -15.46 29.95 28.47
CA VAL A 443 -15.55 30.62 29.77
C VAL A 443 -14.16 30.81 30.36
N ASP A 444 -13.29 29.81 30.26
CA ASP A 444 -11.91 29.86 30.73
C ASP A 444 -11.10 30.94 29.99
N ALA A 445 -11.21 30.99 28.67
CA ALA A 445 -10.59 32.01 27.85
C ALA A 445 -11.01 33.46 28.22
N PHE A 446 -12.27 33.65 28.62
CA PHE A 446 -12.81 34.96 29.03
C PHE A 446 -12.52 35.30 30.49
N SER A 447 -12.40 34.33 31.39
CA SER A 447 -12.20 34.55 32.83
C SER A 447 -10.76 34.66 33.23
N TYR A 448 -9.79 34.54 32.33
CA TYR A 448 -8.35 34.54 32.60
C TYR A 448 -7.89 33.51 33.67
N ASN A 449 -8.73 32.55 33.97
CA ASN A 449 -8.43 31.47 34.93
C ASN A 449 -7.84 30.24 34.19
N ALA A 450 -6.86 30.46 33.41
CA ALA A 450 -6.35 29.59 32.36
C ALA A 450 -6.20 28.11 32.77
N ILE A 451 -7.04 27.23 32.21
CA ILE A 451 -6.79 25.78 32.09
C ILE A 451 -5.47 25.59 31.31
N ILE A 452 -5.18 26.49 30.39
CA ILE A 452 -3.93 26.61 29.65
C ILE A 452 -3.18 27.84 30.15
N PRO A 453 -2.24 27.71 31.11
CA PRO A 453 -1.60 28.84 31.78
C PRO A 453 -0.51 29.49 30.94
N VAL A 454 -0.85 30.16 29.86
CA VAL A 454 0.17 30.92 29.08
C VAL A 454 -0.46 32.09 28.33
N GLY A 455 0.09 33.27 28.49
CA GLY A 455 -0.12 34.56 27.82
C GLY A 455 -1.24 34.76 26.79
N PHE A 456 -1.67 35.97 26.58
CA PHE A 456 -2.80 36.43 25.76
C PHE A 456 -3.02 35.71 24.40
N GLY A 457 -1.96 35.24 23.73
CA GLY A 457 -2.08 34.58 22.45
C GLY A 457 -2.67 33.17 22.54
N LEU A 458 -2.43 32.43 23.61
CA LEU A 458 -2.95 31.06 23.79
C LEU A 458 -4.37 31.05 24.34
N THR A 459 -4.76 32.04 25.14
CA THR A 459 -6.15 32.25 25.56
C THR A 459 -7.07 32.51 24.38
N ALA A 460 -6.61 33.27 23.39
CA ALA A 460 -7.37 33.47 22.15
C ALA A 460 -7.54 32.16 21.36
N ILE A 461 -6.50 31.32 21.27
CA ILE A 461 -6.55 30.02 20.62
C ILE A 461 -7.54 29.09 21.35
N GLU A 462 -7.51 29.09 22.68
CA GLU A 462 -8.43 28.33 23.52
C GLU A 462 -9.89 28.71 23.28
N GLY A 463 -10.17 30.01 23.25
CA GLY A 463 -11.50 30.56 22.92
C GLY A 463 -11.97 30.15 21.51
N ILE A 464 -11.07 30.19 20.52
CA ILE A 464 -11.36 29.75 19.16
C ILE A 464 -11.69 28.26 19.13
N ILE A 465 -10.87 27.42 19.77
CA ILE A 465 -11.12 25.98 19.88
C ILE A 465 -12.46 25.71 20.55
N GLY A 466 -12.77 26.45 21.64
CA GLY A 466 -14.05 26.37 22.35
C GLY A 466 -15.24 26.68 21.42
N CYS A 467 -15.14 27.75 20.65
CA CYS A 467 -16.17 28.11 19.65
C CYS A 467 -16.32 27.02 18.56
N LEU A 468 -15.22 26.53 18.01
CA LEU A 468 -15.25 25.47 17.00
C LEU A 468 -15.92 24.20 17.52
N LEU A 469 -15.63 23.79 18.75
CA LEU A 469 -16.27 22.65 19.39
C LEU A 469 -17.74 22.92 19.66
N PHE A 470 -18.12 24.06 20.22
CA PHE A 470 -19.50 24.37 20.55
C PHE A 470 -20.40 24.33 19.32
N PHE A 471 -20.01 25.01 18.24
CA PHE A 471 -20.75 25.02 16.99
C PHE A 471 -20.57 23.76 16.14
N GLY A 472 -19.66 22.85 16.52
CA GLY A 472 -19.38 21.62 15.79
C GLY A 472 -18.77 21.87 14.41
N LEU A 473 -17.87 22.84 14.30
CA LEU A 473 -17.14 23.17 13.09
C LEU A 473 -15.70 22.75 13.23
N PHE A 474 -15.17 22.00 12.26
CA PHE A 474 -13.83 21.43 12.31
C PHE A 474 -13.54 20.67 13.61
N THR A 475 -14.53 19.96 14.12
CA THR A 475 -14.50 19.33 15.45
C THR A 475 -13.27 18.44 15.66
N TRP A 476 -12.86 17.70 14.64
CA TRP A 476 -11.70 16.83 14.71
C TRP A 476 -10.38 17.60 14.75
N ILE A 477 -10.27 18.75 14.05
CA ILE A 477 -9.08 19.61 14.09
C ILE A 477 -8.96 20.26 15.47
N ALA A 478 -10.07 20.80 15.98
CA ALA A 478 -10.15 21.38 17.31
C ALA A 478 -9.77 20.37 18.39
N SER A 479 -10.27 19.14 18.30
CA SER A 479 -9.92 18.06 19.22
C SER A 479 -8.44 17.68 19.14
N LEU A 480 -7.89 17.58 17.93
CA LEU A 480 -6.48 17.28 17.74
C LEU A 480 -5.59 18.39 18.32
N ALA A 481 -5.97 19.65 18.12
CA ALA A 481 -5.24 20.79 18.68
C ALA A 481 -5.18 20.74 20.22
N LEU A 482 -6.28 20.39 20.90
CA LEU A 482 -6.29 20.19 22.35
C LEU A 482 -5.35 19.08 22.81
N ILE A 483 -5.33 17.97 22.10
CA ILE A 483 -4.42 16.85 22.39
C ILE A 483 -2.96 17.31 22.25
N VAL A 484 -2.63 17.99 21.16
CA VAL A 484 -1.27 18.50 20.93
C VAL A 484 -0.85 19.49 22.01
N ILE A 485 -1.69 20.47 22.34
CA ILE A 485 -1.45 21.47 23.37
C ILE A 485 -1.14 20.80 24.72
N PHE A 486 -1.89 19.77 25.09
CA PHE A 486 -1.65 19.02 26.32
C PHE A 486 -0.29 18.32 26.31
N PHE A 487 0.02 17.57 25.26
CA PHE A 487 1.30 16.84 25.17
C PHE A 487 2.54 17.73 24.98
N MET A 488 2.36 18.97 24.54
CA MET A 488 3.42 19.98 24.57
C MET A 488 3.74 20.50 25.98
N GLY A 489 3.07 19.99 27.02
CA GLY A 489 3.25 20.40 28.41
C GLY A 489 2.67 21.79 28.74
N ILE A 490 1.80 22.30 27.86
CA ILE A 490 1.16 23.62 28.01
C ILE A 490 -0.01 23.52 28.99
N ALA A 491 -0.68 22.37 29.07
CA ALA A 491 -1.76 22.13 30.03
C ALA A 491 -1.30 21.23 31.18
N SER A 492 -1.77 21.51 32.40
CA SER A 492 -1.39 20.77 33.60
C SER A 492 -2.11 19.42 33.71
N TRP A 493 -1.52 18.45 34.41
CA TRP A 493 -2.06 17.11 34.65
C TRP A 493 -3.51 17.06 35.20
N PRO A 494 -3.95 17.97 36.09
CA PRO A 494 -5.36 18.00 36.51
C PRO A 494 -6.36 18.15 35.37
N HIS A 495 -5.93 18.66 34.21
CA HIS A 495 -6.75 18.86 33.03
C HIS A 495 -6.64 17.73 31.99
N ALA A 496 -6.01 16.60 32.33
CA ALA A 496 -5.87 15.44 31.44
C ALA A 496 -7.23 14.91 30.92
N TRP A 497 -8.34 15.14 31.64
CA TRP A 497 -9.69 14.78 31.19
C TRP A 497 -10.06 15.43 29.84
N ILE A 498 -9.50 16.61 29.53
CA ILE A 498 -9.71 17.31 28.24
C ILE A 498 -9.20 16.47 27.08
N VAL A 499 -8.07 15.76 27.26
CA VAL A 499 -7.51 14.87 26.24
C VAL A 499 -8.46 13.71 25.96
N PHE A 500 -9.00 13.08 27.01
CA PHE A 500 -9.97 12.00 26.85
C PHE A 500 -11.27 12.50 26.19
N ALA A 501 -11.74 13.68 26.58
CA ALA A 501 -12.89 14.32 25.93
C ALA A 501 -12.58 14.65 24.47
N ALA A 502 -11.42 15.21 24.17
CA ALA A 502 -11.00 15.52 22.80
C ALA A 502 -10.92 14.25 21.93
N ILE A 503 -10.34 13.15 22.44
CA ILE A 503 -10.30 11.85 21.75
C ILE A 503 -11.72 11.35 21.46
N ALA A 504 -12.62 11.42 22.45
CA ALA A 504 -14.01 11.01 22.28
C ALA A 504 -14.76 11.84 21.21
N LEU A 505 -14.40 13.11 21.04
CA LEU A 505 -14.99 14.00 20.04
C LEU A 505 -14.47 13.82 18.62
N MET A 506 -13.35 13.12 18.43
CA MET A 506 -12.81 12.79 17.10
C MET A 506 -13.71 11.84 16.31
N ASN A 507 -14.74 11.26 16.93
CA ASN A 507 -15.69 10.34 16.30
C ASN A 507 -16.64 10.99 15.26
N GLY A 508 -16.46 12.26 14.95
CA GLY A 508 -17.31 12.98 14.00
C GLY A 508 -18.52 13.65 14.62
N SER A 509 -18.46 13.97 15.92
CA SER A 509 -19.55 14.63 16.67
C SER A 509 -20.04 15.95 16.04
N GLY A 510 -19.19 16.65 15.28
CA GLY A 510 -19.55 17.87 14.55
C GLY A 510 -20.55 17.65 13.41
N ARG A 511 -20.69 16.40 12.94
CA ARG A 511 -21.73 16.03 11.95
C ARG A 511 -23.09 15.78 12.57
N SER A 512 -23.15 15.60 13.90
CA SER A 512 -24.41 15.45 14.65
C SER A 512 -24.73 16.77 15.33
N ILE A 513 -25.79 17.46 14.88
CA ILE A 513 -26.20 18.78 15.40
C ILE A 513 -25.01 19.75 15.44
N GLY A 514 -24.30 19.90 14.32
CA GLY A 514 -23.16 20.81 14.19
C GLY A 514 -22.92 21.24 12.75
N LEU A 515 -22.11 22.29 12.58
CA LEU A 515 -21.82 22.89 11.27
C LEU A 515 -21.01 21.98 10.34
N ASP A 516 -20.27 20.99 10.86
CA ASP A 516 -19.57 19.99 10.07
C ASP A 516 -20.52 19.17 9.18
N TYR A 517 -21.79 19.06 9.57
CA TYR A 517 -22.83 18.39 8.77
C TYR A 517 -22.98 19.04 7.38
N TRP A 518 -22.92 20.37 7.31
CA TRP A 518 -23.05 21.14 6.09
C TRP A 518 -21.71 21.44 5.43
N PHE A 519 -20.73 21.79 6.25
CA PHE A 519 -19.44 22.30 5.80
C PHE A 519 -18.54 21.23 5.21
N VAL A 520 -18.46 20.04 5.83
CA VAL A 520 -17.58 18.96 5.34
C VAL A 520 -18.03 18.44 3.96
N PRO A 521 -19.30 18.16 3.70
CA PRO A 521 -19.77 17.80 2.36
C PRO A 521 -19.56 18.92 1.32
N TRP A 522 -19.77 20.19 1.71
CA TRP A 522 -19.51 21.33 0.85
C TRP A 522 -18.03 21.44 0.50
N LEU A 523 -17.13 21.31 1.48
CA LEU A 523 -15.69 21.32 1.27
C LEU A 523 -15.24 20.16 0.36
N GLN A 524 -15.75 18.97 0.60
CA GLN A 524 -15.48 17.79 -0.24
C GLN A 524 -15.97 17.99 -1.68
N LYS A 525 -17.15 18.59 -1.86
CA LYS A 525 -17.72 18.90 -3.17
C LYS A 525 -16.92 19.99 -3.90
N THR A 526 -16.47 21.01 -3.19
CA THR A 526 -15.75 22.16 -3.75
C THR A 526 -14.29 21.81 -4.04
N TRP A 527 -13.60 21.13 -3.12
CA TRP A 527 -12.22 20.69 -3.31
C TRP A 527 -12.11 19.49 -4.26
N GLY A 528 -13.07 18.57 -4.23
CA GLY A 528 -13.13 17.44 -5.15
C GLY A 528 -13.46 17.85 -6.59
N ARG A 529 -14.22 18.95 -6.81
CA ARG A 529 -14.58 19.43 -8.14
C ARG A 529 -13.51 20.30 -8.81
N SER A 530 -12.75 21.06 -8.04
CA SER A 530 -11.91 22.11 -8.63
C SER A 530 -10.51 21.69 -9.01
N ARG A 531 -10.00 20.55 -8.55
CA ARG A 531 -8.60 20.14 -8.77
C ARG A 531 -8.38 18.70 -9.20
N TYR A 532 -9.34 17.80 -9.03
CA TYR A 532 -9.17 16.39 -9.31
C TYR A 532 -10.43 15.89 -9.99
N GLY A 533 -10.38 15.76 -11.31
CA GLY A 533 -11.41 15.10 -12.09
C GLY A 533 -11.55 13.65 -11.65
N ILE A 534 -12.31 13.41 -10.57
CA ILE A 534 -12.75 12.07 -10.22
C ILE A 534 -13.65 11.63 -11.38
N PRO A 535 -13.34 10.54 -12.07
CA PRO A 535 -14.20 10.05 -13.15
C PRO A 535 -15.61 9.86 -12.61
N LYS A 536 -16.58 10.47 -13.28
CA LYS A 536 -18.02 10.39 -12.91
C LYS A 536 -18.57 8.95 -12.87
N SER A 537 -17.80 7.98 -13.34
CA SER A 537 -18.19 6.58 -13.41
C SER A 537 -18.16 5.83 -12.06
N LEU A 538 -17.43 6.29 -11.06
CA LEU A 538 -17.29 5.59 -9.78
C LEU A 538 -18.45 5.83 -8.78
N TYR A 539 -19.37 6.78 -9.06
CA TYR A 539 -20.47 7.10 -8.15
C TYR A 539 -21.87 7.07 -8.79
N LYS A 540 -22.03 6.42 -9.94
CA LYS A 540 -23.32 6.33 -10.63
C LYS A 540 -24.07 5.01 -10.44
N ASN A 541 -23.81 4.27 -9.37
CA ASN A 541 -24.69 3.16 -9.00
C ASN A 541 -25.03 3.24 -7.51
N LYS A 542 -26.01 4.09 -7.24
CA LYS A 542 -27.02 3.93 -6.19
C LYS A 542 -28.34 4.33 -6.77
#